data_d449eaf4d19bc068a974bcd98cb89015
#
_entry.id   d449eaf4d19bc068a974bcd98cb89015
#
_cell.length_a   1.000
_cell.length_b   1.000
_cell.length_c   1.000
_cell.angle_alpha   90.00
_cell.angle_beta   90.00
_cell.angle_gamma   90.00
#
_symmetry.space_group_name_H-M   'P 1'
#
loop_
_entity.id
_entity.type
_entity.pdbx_description
1 polymer ?
#
loop_
_entity_poly.entity_id
_entity_poly.type
_entity_poly.pdbx_seq_one_letter_code
_entity_poly.pdbx_strand_id
1 'polypeptide(L)'
;MMKTAGLLLAVCQMAYGAPTTSYASPPPVSTIEPSASQISAAAASATPLSPTSNVKGLAFSRFYQIWLENIDFATAAGDPNQAWLAEQGITLSNYWATTHPSEPNYCAAAGGDNFGMDSDDFHSIPEDVKTVVDLLETKGITWAEYQEHIPYAGFQGYNYSNQKTFHDDYVRKHNPLILYQSVTNNDTRLKLIKSFDDFDNDLKNHKLPQWAFITPNMTNDAHDTNITFGGRWERNWLEPLLKDDYFMNDTLVLLTFDENETYGVENKIFSVLIGGAVPKELRGTTDATFYNHYSTIASVSQNWGLPSLGRWDCSANVFELVANKTGYKNAAVDLNDEAIFYNASYPGPLSMKKYIPTWPVPTNSSKCANGKGVLKSVVDSIKGQAPTYNYSSPYPYDPASGVDVPHNTTKAPPGKRAGLVDFFRAFFE
;
A
#
# COMPACT_ATOMS: atom_id res chain seq x y z
N MET A 1 77.86 6.09 0.75
CA MET A 1 76.97 4.95 0.94
C MET A 1 75.88 5.36 1.93
N MET A 2 74.80 5.90 1.44
CA MET A 2 73.62 6.26 2.29
C MET A 2 72.53 5.13 2.21
N LYS A 3 72.26 4.57 3.34
CA LYS A 3 71.15 3.60 3.45
C LYS A 3 69.84 4.34 3.75
N THR A 4 68.93 4.33 2.81
CA THR A 4 67.56 4.82 2.99
C THR A 4 66.74 3.73 3.69
N ALA A 5 66.21 4.03 4.89
CA ALA A 5 65.27 3.19 5.60
C ALA A 5 63.86 3.55 5.14
N GLY A 6 63.14 2.60 4.52
CA GLY A 6 61.74 2.75 4.15
C GLY A 6 60.83 2.46 5.37
N LEU A 7 59.99 3.41 5.69
CA LEU A 7 58.97 3.30 6.73
C LEU A 7 57.72 2.68 6.10
N LEU A 8 57.40 1.43 6.45
CA LEU A 8 56.12 0.82 6.11
C LEU A 8 55.05 1.35 7.09
N LEU A 9 54.10 2.15 6.58
CA LEU A 9 52.88 2.45 7.30
C LEU A 9 51.89 1.27 7.13
N ALA A 10 51.67 0.54 8.19
CA ALA A 10 50.59 -0.43 8.25
C ALA A 10 49.26 0.32 8.52
N VAL A 11 48.40 0.41 7.49
CA VAL A 11 47.05 0.90 7.65
C VAL A 11 46.21 -0.22 8.25
N CYS A 12 45.89 -0.10 9.55
CA CYS A 12 44.96 -1.00 10.22
C CYS A 12 43.54 -0.60 9.79
N GLN A 13 42.94 -1.32 8.84
CA GLN A 13 41.52 -1.20 8.54
C GLN A 13 40.74 -1.86 9.69
N MET A 14 40.19 -1.05 10.58
CA MET A 14 39.19 -1.52 11.50
C MET A 14 37.90 -1.78 10.70
N ALA A 15 37.59 -3.02 10.44
CA ALA A 15 36.30 -3.45 9.97
C ALA A 15 35.30 -3.22 11.12
N TYR A 16 34.50 -2.16 11.04
CA TYR A 16 33.31 -2.02 11.87
C TYR A 16 32.32 -3.08 11.38
N GLY A 17 32.27 -4.20 12.08
CA GLY A 17 31.18 -5.15 11.94
C GLY A 17 29.88 -4.50 12.39
N ALA A 18 28.99 -4.19 11.45
CA ALA A 18 27.62 -3.87 11.78
C ALA A 18 27.03 -5.05 12.59
N PRO A 19 26.24 -4.81 13.64
CA PRO A 19 25.56 -5.88 14.34
C PRO A 19 24.61 -6.55 13.34
N THR A 20 24.98 -7.76 12.90
CA THR A 20 24.07 -8.63 12.16
C THR A 20 23.05 -9.12 13.17
N THR A 21 21.92 -8.42 13.29
CA THR A 21 20.72 -9.02 13.81
C THR A 21 20.36 -10.16 12.85
N SER A 22 20.71 -11.36 13.20
CA SER A 22 20.21 -12.54 12.51
C SER A 22 18.71 -12.64 12.84
N TYR A 23 17.86 -12.08 11.98
CA TYR A 23 16.45 -12.40 12.04
C TYR A 23 16.32 -13.89 11.78
N ALA A 24 15.69 -14.60 12.72
CA ALA A 24 15.32 -15.99 12.50
C ALA A 24 14.44 -16.00 11.24
N SER A 25 14.77 -16.87 10.29
CA SER A 25 13.86 -17.12 9.18
C SER A 25 12.47 -17.40 9.76
N PRO A 26 11.42 -16.78 9.23
CA PRO A 26 10.07 -17.10 9.70
C PRO A 26 9.87 -18.62 9.62
N PRO A 27 9.10 -19.22 10.55
CA PRO A 27 8.83 -20.64 10.49
C PRO A 27 8.24 -20.96 9.11
N PRO A 28 8.55 -22.14 8.54
CA PRO A 28 8.03 -22.52 7.24
C PRO A 28 6.50 -22.48 7.31
N VAL A 29 5.89 -21.60 6.51
CA VAL A 29 4.46 -21.44 6.45
C VAL A 29 3.92 -22.40 5.41
N SER A 30 2.86 -23.12 5.77
CA SER A 30 2.19 -24.01 4.83
C SER A 30 1.44 -23.18 3.79
N THR A 31 1.77 -23.37 2.51
CA THR A 31 0.95 -22.89 1.38
C THR A 31 -0.21 -23.83 1.09
N ILE A 32 -0.36 -24.92 1.84
CA ILE A 32 -1.47 -25.86 1.71
C ILE A 32 -2.70 -25.22 2.37
N GLU A 33 -3.78 -25.14 1.61
CA GLU A 33 -5.06 -24.65 2.09
C GLU A 33 -5.58 -25.54 3.22
N PRO A 34 -5.99 -24.96 4.37
CA PRO A 34 -6.59 -25.73 5.46
C PRO A 34 -7.95 -26.32 5.04
N SER A 35 -8.23 -27.54 5.52
CA SER A 35 -9.54 -28.14 5.30
C SER A 35 -10.67 -27.36 5.97
N ALA A 36 -11.89 -27.51 5.47
CA ALA A 36 -13.08 -26.86 6.04
C ALA A 36 -13.27 -27.16 7.55
N SER A 37 -12.88 -28.37 8.02
CA SER A 37 -12.93 -28.70 9.44
C SER A 37 -11.89 -27.95 10.28
N GLN A 38 -10.70 -27.74 9.74
CA GLN A 38 -9.67 -26.92 10.40
C GLN A 38 -10.09 -25.46 10.47
N ILE A 39 -10.65 -24.93 9.38
CA ILE A 39 -11.20 -23.57 9.34
C ILE A 39 -12.32 -23.41 10.38
N SER A 40 -13.29 -24.33 10.43
CA SER A 40 -14.39 -24.27 11.39
C SER A 40 -13.88 -24.32 12.85
N ALA A 41 -12.88 -25.13 13.13
CA ALA A 41 -12.27 -25.20 14.47
C ALA A 41 -11.54 -23.91 14.85
N ALA A 42 -10.78 -23.31 13.92
CA ALA A 42 -10.08 -22.05 14.15
C ALA A 42 -11.07 -20.88 14.31
N ALA A 43 -12.09 -20.79 13.46
CA ALA A 43 -13.13 -19.75 13.50
C ALA A 43 -13.86 -19.71 14.86
N ALA A 44 -14.04 -20.85 15.52
CA ALA A 44 -14.69 -20.92 16.83
C ALA A 44 -13.99 -20.10 17.93
N SER A 45 -12.70 -19.81 17.78
CA SER A 45 -11.87 -19.01 18.72
C SER A 45 -11.47 -17.64 18.17
N ALA A 46 -11.66 -17.40 16.89
CA ALA A 46 -11.23 -16.18 16.18
C ALA A 46 -12.33 -15.11 16.20
N THR A 47 -12.79 -14.71 17.38
CA THR A 47 -13.83 -13.68 17.51
C THR A 47 -13.30 -12.32 17.08
N PRO A 48 -13.90 -11.68 16.06
CA PRO A 48 -13.48 -10.37 15.59
C PRO A 48 -13.73 -9.29 16.65
N LEU A 49 -12.95 -8.22 16.61
CA LEU A 49 -13.10 -7.05 17.45
C LEU A 49 -13.59 -5.85 16.62
N SER A 50 -14.44 -5.02 17.22
CA SER A 50 -14.96 -3.80 16.58
C SER A 50 -14.85 -2.60 17.54
N PRO A 51 -13.60 -2.17 17.88
CA PRO A 51 -13.40 -0.98 18.67
C PRO A 51 -13.80 0.26 17.87
N THR A 52 -14.28 1.28 18.56
CA THR A 52 -14.64 2.57 17.97
C THR A 52 -13.83 3.70 18.55
N SER A 53 -13.59 4.73 17.77
CA SER A 53 -13.00 5.99 18.20
C SER A 53 -13.69 7.16 17.51
N ASN A 54 -13.43 8.37 17.99
CA ASN A 54 -13.98 9.60 17.42
C ASN A 54 -12.94 10.72 17.46
N VAL A 55 -11.77 10.45 16.90
CA VAL A 55 -10.70 11.44 16.77
C VAL A 55 -10.99 12.31 15.56
N LYS A 56 -11.28 13.59 15.79
CA LYS A 56 -11.59 14.51 14.69
C LYS A 56 -10.36 14.76 13.82
N GLY A 57 -10.50 14.57 12.52
CA GLY A 57 -9.51 14.98 11.53
C GLY A 57 -9.76 16.40 11.01
N LEU A 58 -8.84 16.92 10.20
CA LEU A 58 -8.94 18.25 9.59
C LEU A 58 -9.80 18.24 8.32
N ALA A 59 -9.76 17.15 7.56
CA ALA A 59 -10.47 17.00 6.29
C ALA A 59 -11.53 15.89 6.33
N PHE A 60 -11.37 14.89 7.16
CA PHE A 60 -12.30 13.77 7.34
C PHE A 60 -12.15 13.14 8.72
N SER A 61 -13.20 12.50 9.21
CA SER A 61 -13.18 11.74 10.47
C SER A 61 -13.05 10.22 10.25
N ARG A 62 -13.31 9.73 9.03
CA ARG A 62 -13.07 8.35 8.61
C ARG A 62 -12.39 8.32 7.27
N PHE A 63 -11.49 7.33 7.10
CA PHE A 63 -10.81 7.06 5.82
C PHE A 63 -10.89 5.58 5.49
N TYR A 64 -11.44 5.27 4.34
CA TYR A 64 -11.49 3.91 3.80
C TYR A 64 -10.84 3.87 2.44
N GLN A 65 -10.15 2.78 2.14
CA GLN A 65 -9.61 2.52 0.81
C GLN A 65 -10.10 1.17 0.33
N ILE A 66 -10.59 1.13 -0.89
CA ILE A 66 -11.12 -0.04 -1.57
C ILE A 66 -10.24 -0.28 -2.78
N TRP A 67 -9.67 -1.47 -2.85
CA TRP A 67 -8.71 -1.82 -3.88
C TRP A 67 -9.27 -2.91 -4.78
N LEU A 68 -9.32 -2.61 -6.08
CA LEU A 68 -9.56 -3.56 -7.16
C LEU A 68 -8.24 -3.98 -7.78
N GLU A 69 -8.29 -4.95 -8.68
CA GLU A 69 -7.11 -5.59 -9.27
C GLU A 69 -6.92 -5.23 -10.75
N ASN A 70 -5.68 -5.27 -11.14
CA ASN A 70 -4.99 -5.08 -12.42
C ASN A 70 -5.86 -4.62 -13.60
N ILE A 71 -6.14 -3.34 -13.69
CA ILE A 71 -6.84 -2.79 -14.85
C ILE A 71 -6.12 -1.54 -15.36
N ASP A 72 -5.86 -1.48 -16.66
CA ASP A 72 -5.30 -0.30 -17.31
C ASP A 72 -6.20 0.92 -17.12
N PHE A 73 -5.59 2.08 -16.82
CA PHE A 73 -6.30 3.33 -16.55
C PHE A 73 -7.42 3.64 -17.54
N ALA A 74 -7.14 3.55 -18.84
CA ALA A 74 -8.12 3.87 -19.89
C ALA A 74 -9.31 2.90 -19.90
N THR A 75 -9.05 1.63 -19.58
CA THR A 75 -10.07 0.58 -19.51
C THR A 75 -10.98 0.79 -18.31
N ALA A 76 -10.41 1.08 -17.13
CA ALA A 76 -11.17 1.40 -15.94
C ALA A 76 -11.99 2.70 -16.12
N ALA A 77 -11.38 3.78 -16.59
CA ALA A 77 -12.06 5.05 -16.84
C ALA A 77 -13.18 4.95 -17.88
N GLY A 78 -13.09 3.98 -18.80
CA GLY A 78 -14.10 3.72 -19.84
C GLY A 78 -15.27 2.84 -19.36
N ASP A 79 -15.19 2.20 -18.20
CA ASP A 79 -16.30 1.39 -17.66
C ASP A 79 -17.43 2.30 -17.15
N PRO A 80 -18.70 2.03 -17.50
CA PRO A 80 -19.82 2.90 -17.13
C PRO A 80 -20.09 2.95 -15.62
N ASN A 81 -19.72 1.91 -14.85
CA ASN A 81 -19.91 1.93 -13.40
C ASN A 81 -18.81 2.75 -12.74
N GLN A 82 -17.56 2.62 -13.20
CA GLN A 82 -16.44 3.46 -12.75
C GLN A 82 -16.67 4.93 -13.11
N ALA A 83 -17.18 5.22 -14.31
CA ALA A 83 -17.56 6.58 -14.71
C ALA A 83 -18.66 7.16 -13.80
N TRP A 84 -19.67 6.36 -13.45
CA TRP A 84 -20.71 6.77 -12.51
C TRP A 84 -20.14 7.06 -11.11
N LEU A 85 -19.21 6.24 -10.61
CA LEU A 85 -18.55 6.48 -9.32
C LEU A 85 -17.70 7.77 -9.38
N ALA A 86 -17.01 8.02 -10.47
CA ALA A 86 -16.24 9.25 -10.68
C ALA A 86 -17.12 10.53 -10.63
N GLU A 87 -18.34 10.46 -11.15
CA GLU A 87 -19.32 11.56 -11.05
C GLU A 87 -19.71 11.89 -9.60
N GLN A 88 -19.59 10.92 -8.68
CA GLN A 88 -19.90 11.12 -7.25
C GLN A 88 -18.72 11.66 -6.45
N GLY A 89 -17.52 11.77 -7.05
CA GLY A 89 -16.27 12.06 -6.35
C GLY A 89 -15.30 12.95 -7.12
N ILE A 90 -14.03 12.89 -6.77
CA ILE A 90 -12.92 13.56 -7.43
C ILE A 90 -12.06 12.51 -8.09
N THR A 91 -11.92 12.55 -9.43
CA THR A 91 -11.00 11.64 -10.14
C THR A 91 -9.55 12.08 -9.94
N LEU A 92 -8.69 11.18 -9.50
CA LEU A 92 -7.25 11.41 -9.36
C LEU A 92 -6.57 10.99 -10.66
N SER A 93 -6.36 11.94 -11.58
CA SER A 93 -5.91 11.62 -12.94
C SER A 93 -4.41 11.28 -13.06
N ASN A 94 -3.64 11.47 -11.99
CA ASN A 94 -2.22 11.15 -11.91
C ASN A 94 -1.90 10.33 -10.67
N TYR A 95 -2.65 9.25 -10.46
CA TYR A 95 -2.34 8.26 -9.43
C TYR A 95 -1.57 7.08 -10.06
N TRP A 96 -0.49 6.67 -9.39
CA TRP A 96 0.45 5.68 -9.88
C TRP A 96 0.62 4.56 -8.87
N ALA A 97 0.59 3.33 -9.34
CA ALA A 97 1.04 2.18 -8.56
C ALA A 97 2.57 2.26 -8.34
N THR A 98 3.12 1.43 -7.48
CA THR A 98 4.55 1.49 -7.15
C THR A 98 5.39 0.52 -7.96
N THR A 99 4.85 -0.64 -8.35
CA THR A 99 5.55 -1.67 -9.12
C THR A 99 4.59 -2.76 -9.60
N HIS A 100 5.13 -3.87 -10.10
CA HIS A 100 4.51 -5.16 -10.37
C HIS A 100 5.30 -6.27 -9.64
N PRO A 101 4.63 -7.39 -9.23
CA PRO A 101 3.18 -7.69 -9.25
C PRO A 101 2.42 -7.02 -8.09
N SER A 102 1.24 -7.56 -7.76
CA SER A 102 0.27 -6.99 -6.82
C SER A 102 0.79 -6.78 -5.39
N GLU A 103 1.29 -7.83 -4.71
CA GLU A 103 1.62 -7.80 -3.27
C GLU A 103 2.54 -6.64 -2.84
N PRO A 104 3.59 -6.26 -3.61
CA PRO A 104 4.39 -5.08 -3.31
C PRO A 104 3.60 -3.77 -3.18
N ASN A 105 2.51 -3.61 -3.94
CA ASN A 105 1.67 -2.41 -3.88
C ASN A 105 0.86 -2.35 -2.59
N TYR A 106 0.28 -3.47 -2.16
CA TYR A 106 -0.38 -3.61 -0.85
C TYR A 106 0.60 -3.36 0.30
N CYS A 107 1.80 -3.96 0.20
CA CYS A 107 2.89 -3.72 1.15
C CYS A 107 3.24 -2.24 1.27
N ALA A 108 3.41 -1.55 0.13
CA ALA A 108 3.72 -0.13 0.06
C ALA A 108 2.66 0.75 0.74
N ALA A 109 1.38 0.47 0.50
CA ALA A 109 0.27 1.23 1.06
C ALA A 109 0.11 1.08 2.57
N ALA A 110 0.57 -0.03 3.16
CA ALA A 110 0.56 -0.25 4.60
C ALA A 110 1.84 0.21 5.29
N GLY A 111 3.00 -0.03 4.67
CA GLY A 111 4.30 0.14 5.29
C GLY A 111 5.12 1.35 4.81
N GLY A 112 4.67 2.05 3.77
CA GLY A 112 5.40 3.19 3.21
C GLY A 112 6.62 2.81 2.35
N ASP A 113 6.79 1.52 2.07
CA ASP A 113 7.78 0.95 1.15
C ASP A 113 7.38 -0.48 0.78
N ASN A 114 7.85 -0.98 -0.36
CA ASN A 114 7.71 -2.38 -0.76
C ASN A 114 8.94 -3.25 -0.40
N PHE A 115 10.00 -2.67 0.14
CA PHE A 115 11.23 -3.32 0.58
C PHE A 115 11.91 -4.19 -0.49
N GLY A 116 11.75 -3.81 -1.75
CA GLY A 116 12.30 -4.53 -2.89
C GLY A 116 11.47 -5.75 -3.32
N MET A 117 10.30 -5.97 -2.74
CA MET A 117 9.40 -7.08 -3.10
C MET A 117 9.08 -7.05 -4.60
N ASP A 118 9.21 -8.20 -5.26
CA ASP A 118 9.05 -8.37 -6.71
C ASP A 118 8.36 -9.69 -7.07
N SER A 119 7.58 -10.23 -6.14
CA SER A 119 6.78 -11.44 -6.31
C SER A 119 5.56 -11.42 -5.37
N ASP A 120 4.59 -12.30 -5.63
CA ASP A 120 3.41 -12.57 -4.80
C ASP A 120 3.61 -13.83 -3.91
N ASP A 121 4.85 -14.11 -3.54
CA ASP A 121 5.18 -15.24 -2.68
C ASP A 121 4.73 -15.00 -1.23
N PHE A 122 4.91 -16.01 -0.37
CA PHE A 122 4.60 -15.86 1.05
C PHE A 122 5.64 -14.97 1.73
N HIS A 123 5.37 -13.67 1.81
CA HIS A 123 6.22 -12.72 2.52
C HIS A 123 5.81 -12.54 3.99
N SER A 124 6.80 -12.28 4.85
CA SER A 124 6.61 -11.92 6.25
C SER A 124 7.64 -10.86 6.65
N ILE A 125 7.15 -9.72 7.07
CA ILE A 125 7.94 -8.52 7.36
C ILE A 125 8.21 -8.45 8.86
N PRO A 126 9.47 -8.22 9.31
CA PRO A 126 9.84 -8.23 10.72
C PRO A 126 9.03 -7.28 11.61
N GLU A 127 8.90 -7.64 12.88
CA GLU A 127 8.05 -6.94 13.87
C GLU A 127 8.46 -5.48 14.13
N ASP A 128 9.73 -5.15 13.97
CA ASP A 128 10.26 -3.79 14.13
C ASP A 128 9.93 -2.87 12.95
N VAL A 129 9.50 -3.42 11.81
CA VAL A 129 9.01 -2.67 10.66
C VAL A 129 7.56 -2.22 10.93
N LYS A 130 7.40 -0.95 11.28
CA LYS A 130 6.11 -0.36 11.64
C LYS A 130 5.28 -0.01 10.41
N THR A 131 3.95 0.08 10.61
CA THR A 131 2.95 0.30 9.56
C THR A 131 2.06 1.50 9.87
N VAL A 132 1.14 1.81 8.98
CA VAL A 132 0.13 2.87 9.17
C VAL A 132 -0.68 2.66 10.45
N VAL A 133 -0.95 1.42 10.88
CA VAL A 133 -1.71 1.18 12.11
C VAL A 133 -0.94 1.56 13.36
N ASP A 134 0.39 1.44 13.35
CA ASP A 134 1.23 1.95 14.44
C ASP A 134 1.13 3.49 14.54
N LEU A 135 0.98 4.19 13.41
CA LEU A 135 0.74 5.64 13.41
C LEU A 135 -0.64 5.98 13.99
N LEU A 136 -1.70 5.29 13.55
CA LEU A 136 -3.08 5.49 14.00
C LEU A 136 -3.22 5.28 15.51
N GLU A 137 -2.62 4.21 16.03
CA GLU A 137 -2.65 3.87 17.45
C GLU A 137 -1.99 4.92 18.35
N THR A 138 -1.05 5.75 17.83
CA THR A 138 -0.46 6.86 18.60
C THR A 138 -1.51 7.86 19.11
N LYS A 139 -2.67 7.90 18.45
CA LYS A 139 -3.79 8.79 18.84
C LYS A 139 -5.07 8.03 19.20
N GLY A 140 -4.99 6.71 19.35
CA GLY A 140 -6.15 5.88 19.66
C GLY A 140 -7.18 5.85 18.52
N ILE A 141 -6.75 6.06 17.27
CA ILE A 141 -7.61 5.96 16.09
C ILE A 141 -7.80 4.48 15.79
N THR A 142 -9.06 4.04 15.78
CA THR A 142 -9.40 2.64 15.51
C THR A 142 -9.29 2.32 14.03
N TRP A 143 -8.90 1.07 13.76
CA TRP A 143 -8.71 0.58 12.41
C TRP A 143 -9.25 -0.85 12.25
N ALA A 144 -9.50 -1.26 11.01
CA ALA A 144 -9.73 -2.65 10.62
C ALA A 144 -9.26 -2.88 9.19
N GLU A 145 -9.08 -4.16 8.83
CA GLU A 145 -9.15 -4.64 7.46
C GLU A 145 -10.42 -5.45 7.28
N TYR A 146 -11.06 -5.27 6.11
CA TYR A 146 -12.19 -6.07 5.69
C TYR A 146 -11.82 -6.79 4.40
N GLN A 147 -11.69 -8.10 4.51
CA GLN A 147 -11.28 -8.98 3.43
C GLN A 147 -12.46 -9.87 3.04
N GLU A 148 -12.98 -9.72 1.82
CA GLU A 148 -14.12 -10.53 1.39
C GLU A 148 -13.72 -12.01 1.38
N HIS A 149 -14.56 -12.85 1.97
CA HIS A 149 -14.37 -14.30 2.11
C HIS A 149 -13.14 -14.77 2.87
N ILE A 150 -12.45 -13.89 3.63
CA ILE A 150 -11.49 -14.39 4.61
C ILE A 150 -12.18 -15.41 5.54
N PRO A 151 -11.61 -16.60 5.74
CA PRO A 151 -12.37 -17.69 6.37
C PRO A 151 -12.65 -17.49 7.87
N TYR A 152 -11.87 -16.65 8.54
CA TYR A 152 -12.07 -16.19 9.92
C TYR A 152 -11.16 -15.00 10.23
N ALA A 153 -11.49 -14.24 11.27
CA ALA A 153 -10.72 -13.06 11.66
C ALA A 153 -9.25 -13.41 11.98
N GLY A 154 -8.32 -12.73 11.30
CA GLY A 154 -6.88 -12.95 11.48
C GLY A 154 -6.33 -14.23 10.83
N PHE A 155 -6.99 -14.76 9.82
CA PHE A 155 -6.47 -15.90 9.05
C PHE A 155 -5.11 -15.55 8.43
N GLN A 156 -4.10 -16.40 8.70
CA GLN A 156 -2.72 -16.21 8.27
C GLN A 156 -2.27 -17.17 7.14
N GLY A 157 -3.19 -17.97 6.61
CA GLY A 157 -2.90 -18.88 5.51
C GLY A 157 -2.59 -18.14 4.21
N TYR A 158 -2.13 -18.90 3.21
CA TYR A 158 -1.76 -18.36 1.91
C TYR A 158 -3.00 -17.97 1.10
N ASN A 159 -3.89 -18.92 0.86
CA ASN A 159 -5.15 -18.72 0.15
C ASN A 159 -6.29 -19.47 0.85
N TYR A 160 -7.52 -19.12 0.54
CA TYR A 160 -8.69 -19.90 0.85
C TYR A 160 -9.66 -19.86 -0.32
N SER A 161 -9.85 -21.00 -0.96
CA SER A 161 -10.66 -21.13 -2.16
C SER A 161 -12.15 -21.07 -1.85
N ASN A 162 -12.92 -20.71 -2.86
CA ASN A 162 -14.39 -20.82 -2.83
C ASN A 162 -14.79 -22.29 -2.70
N GLN A 163 -15.43 -22.66 -1.61
CA GLN A 163 -15.73 -24.06 -1.27
C GLN A 163 -16.80 -24.71 -2.19
N LYS A 164 -17.31 -23.97 -3.19
CA LYS A 164 -18.26 -24.47 -4.20
C LYS A 164 -17.64 -24.59 -5.58
N THR A 165 -16.82 -23.59 -5.97
CA THR A 165 -16.22 -23.51 -7.31
C THR A 165 -14.78 -23.95 -7.35
N PHE A 166 -14.10 -23.95 -6.19
CA PHE A 166 -12.68 -24.27 -6.01
C PHE A 166 -11.71 -23.29 -6.72
N HIS A 167 -12.22 -22.13 -7.15
CA HIS A 167 -11.38 -21.01 -7.59
C HIS A 167 -10.84 -20.25 -6.38
N ASP A 168 -9.73 -19.54 -6.57
CA ASP A 168 -9.21 -18.62 -5.56
C ASP A 168 -10.31 -17.61 -5.16
N ASP A 169 -10.40 -17.32 -3.88
CA ASP A 169 -11.42 -16.46 -3.31
C ASP A 169 -10.77 -15.42 -2.39
N TYR A 170 -10.27 -15.82 -1.23
CA TYR A 170 -9.37 -15.02 -0.44
C TYR A 170 -7.92 -15.36 -0.76
N VAL A 171 -7.08 -14.34 -1.00
CA VAL A 171 -5.63 -14.50 -1.20
C VAL A 171 -4.86 -13.59 -0.24
N ARG A 172 -3.80 -14.13 0.37
CA ARG A 172 -2.93 -13.40 1.31
C ARG A 172 -2.28 -12.18 0.68
N LYS A 173 -1.90 -12.26 -0.58
CA LYS A 173 -1.22 -11.18 -1.32
C LYS A 173 -2.03 -9.88 -1.39
N HIS A 174 -3.36 -9.95 -1.25
CA HIS A 174 -4.26 -8.79 -1.24
C HIS A 174 -4.64 -8.32 0.18
N ASN A 175 -3.95 -8.84 1.21
CA ASN A 175 -4.16 -8.46 2.60
C ASN A 175 -2.90 -7.78 3.16
N PRO A 176 -2.82 -6.44 3.13
CA PRO A 176 -1.59 -5.73 3.43
C PRO A 176 -1.07 -5.90 4.86
N LEU A 177 -1.95 -5.89 5.86
CA LEU A 177 -1.49 -5.93 7.25
C LEU A 177 -1.08 -7.32 7.73
N ILE A 178 -1.56 -8.39 7.06
CA ILE A 178 -1.16 -9.75 7.39
C ILE A 178 0.31 -10.04 7.05
N LEU A 179 0.93 -9.20 6.22
CA LEU A 179 2.34 -9.32 5.85
C LEU A 179 3.28 -8.94 7.01
N TYR A 180 2.81 -8.18 7.99
CA TYR A 180 3.64 -7.56 9.01
C TYR A 180 3.56 -8.30 10.36
N GLN A 181 4.71 -8.77 10.86
CA GLN A 181 4.79 -9.40 12.18
C GLN A 181 4.40 -8.44 13.32
N SER A 182 4.54 -7.13 13.12
CA SER A 182 4.01 -6.13 14.08
C SER A 182 2.49 -6.21 14.26
N VAL A 183 1.78 -6.80 13.29
CA VAL A 183 0.34 -7.09 13.35
C VAL A 183 0.10 -8.55 13.73
N THR A 184 0.74 -9.49 13.05
CA THR A 184 0.43 -10.93 13.21
C THR A 184 0.91 -11.52 14.53
N ASN A 185 1.91 -10.92 15.20
CA ASN A 185 2.35 -11.31 16.55
C ASN A 185 1.48 -10.71 17.67
N ASN A 186 0.39 -9.99 17.31
CA ASN A 186 -0.50 -9.36 18.28
C ASN A 186 -1.94 -9.86 18.07
N ASP A 187 -2.41 -10.69 18.99
CA ASP A 187 -3.74 -11.30 18.93
C ASP A 187 -4.89 -10.27 18.84
N THR A 188 -4.72 -9.10 19.45
CA THR A 188 -5.74 -8.03 19.37
C THR A 188 -5.77 -7.44 17.97
N ARG A 189 -4.61 -7.18 17.36
CA ARG A 189 -4.51 -6.66 16.00
C ARG A 189 -5.01 -7.66 14.96
N LEU A 190 -4.68 -8.95 15.11
CA LEU A 190 -5.20 -10.00 14.23
C LEU A 190 -6.73 -10.02 14.16
N LYS A 191 -7.41 -9.81 15.30
CA LYS A 191 -8.87 -9.77 15.39
C LYS A 191 -9.53 -8.54 14.73
N LEU A 192 -8.72 -7.60 14.24
CA LEU A 192 -9.17 -6.45 13.45
C LEU A 192 -9.10 -6.71 11.94
N ILE A 193 -8.52 -7.82 11.50
CA ILE A 193 -8.54 -8.29 10.12
C ILE A 193 -9.74 -9.22 9.99
N LYS A 194 -10.79 -8.79 9.31
CA LYS A 194 -12.14 -9.33 9.39
C LYS A 194 -12.78 -9.55 8.02
N SER A 195 -13.95 -10.17 8.01
CA SER A 195 -14.75 -10.43 6.81
C SER A 195 -15.66 -9.24 6.43
N PHE A 196 -16.28 -9.32 5.25
CA PHE A 196 -17.34 -8.39 4.84
C PHE A 196 -18.63 -8.60 5.65
N ASP A 197 -18.92 -9.81 6.15
CA ASP A 197 -20.02 -10.02 7.09
C ASP A 197 -19.80 -9.21 8.38
N ASP A 198 -18.55 -9.07 8.82
CA ASP A 198 -18.20 -8.23 9.95
C ASP A 198 -18.32 -6.74 9.62
N PHE A 199 -18.01 -6.32 8.37
CA PHE A 199 -18.28 -4.95 7.92
C PHE A 199 -19.78 -4.62 8.00
N ASP A 200 -20.62 -5.48 7.49
CA ASP A 200 -22.07 -5.30 7.54
C ASP A 200 -22.60 -5.23 8.98
N ASN A 201 -22.07 -6.07 9.86
CA ASN A 201 -22.38 -6.03 11.29
C ASN A 201 -21.89 -4.72 11.95
N ASP A 202 -20.68 -4.27 11.62
CA ASP A 202 -20.13 -3.01 12.15
C ASP A 202 -20.93 -1.81 11.64
N LEU A 203 -21.29 -1.78 10.37
CA LEU A 203 -22.14 -0.74 9.77
C LEU A 203 -23.50 -0.68 10.49
N LYS A 204 -24.20 -1.81 10.56
CA LYS A 204 -25.51 -1.93 11.19
C LYS A 204 -25.51 -1.49 12.65
N ASN A 205 -24.44 -1.76 13.38
CA ASN A 205 -24.30 -1.43 14.79
C ASN A 205 -23.61 -0.10 15.05
N HIS A 206 -23.31 0.68 14.01
CA HIS A 206 -22.57 1.94 14.07
C HIS A 206 -21.18 1.79 14.75
N LYS A 207 -20.48 0.71 14.43
CA LYS A 207 -19.17 0.34 14.98
C LYS A 207 -18.04 0.35 13.95
N LEU A 208 -18.26 0.97 12.78
CA LEU A 208 -17.20 1.12 11.80
C LEU A 208 -15.99 1.86 12.41
N PRO A 209 -14.76 1.40 12.14
CA PRO A 209 -13.54 2.06 12.60
C PRO A 209 -13.32 3.39 11.89
N GLN A 210 -12.34 4.17 12.31
CA GLN A 210 -12.00 5.42 11.63
C GLN A 210 -11.08 5.22 10.42
N TRP A 211 -10.37 4.13 10.34
CA TRP A 211 -9.57 3.76 9.17
C TRP A 211 -9.87 2.31 8.77
N ALA A 212 -10.01 2.06 7.48
CA ALA A 212 -10.14 0.70 6.98
C ALA A 212 -9.45 0.49 5.63
N PHE A 213 -8.90 -0.71 5.44
CA PHE A 213 -8.51 -1.25 4.16
C PHE A 213 -9.52 -2.33 3.77
N ILE A 214 -10.05 -2.26 2.56
CA ILE A 214 -11.17 -3.09 2.10
C ILE A 214 -10.78 -3.75 0.79
N THR A 215 -10.79 -5.08 0.76
CA THR A 215 -10.39 -5.86 -0.40
C THR A 215 -11.51 -6.84 -0.76
N PRO A 216 -12.10 -6.71 -1.94
CA PRO A 216 -13.01 -7.72 -2.49
C PRO A 216 -12.28 -9.05 -2.73
N ASN A 217 -13.04 -10.12 -2.97
CA ASN A 217 -12.46 -11.41 -3.36
C ASN A 217 -11.98 -11.38 -4.83
N MET A 218 -11.21 -12.39 -5.23
CA MET A 218 -10.60 -12.52 -6.56
C MET A 218 -11.58 -12.44 -7.73
N THR A 219 -12.86 -12.73 -7.52
CA THR A 219 -13.91 -12.59 -8.54
C THR A 219 -14.41 -11.14 -8.60
N ASN A 220 -14.60 -10.51 -7.45
CA ASN A 220 -15.25 -9.22 -7.31
C ASN A 220 -14.28 -8.04 -7.50
N ASP A 221 -13.00 -8.25 -7.24
CA ASP A 221 -11.94 -7.25 -7.46
C ASP A 221 -11.53 -7.05 -8.93
N ALA A 222 -12.05 -7.86 -9.83
CA ALA A 222 -11.77 -7.93 -11.26
C ALA A 222 -10.55 -8.80 -11.67
N HIS A 223 -9.75 -9.33 -10.74
CA HIS A 223 -8.58 -10.15 -11.05
C HIS A 223 -8.94 -11.38 -11.90
N ASP A 224 -9.88 -12.20 -11.43
CA ASP A 224 -10.32 -13.42 -12.14
C ASP A 224 -11.48 -13.17 -13.12
N THR A 225 -11.88 -11.90 -13.27
CA THR A 225 -13.00 -11.53 -14.13
C THR A 225 -12.63 -10.41 -15.12
N ASN A 226 -13.16 -9.22 -14.95
CA ASN A 226 -12.84 -8.02 -15.71
C ASN A 226 -13.50 -6.80 -15.08
N ILE A 227 -13.13 -5.60 -15.54
CA ILE A 227 -13.65 -4.34 -14.98
C ILE A 227 -15.17 -4.19 -15.09
N THR A 228 -15.82 -4.75 -16.13
CA THR A 228 -17.29 -4.70 -16.24
C THR A 228 -17.96 -5.47 -15.11
N PHE A 229 -17.35 -6.56 -14.66
CA PHE A 229 -17.82 -7.34 -13.52
C PHE A 229 -17.47 -6.64 -12.21
N GLY A 230 -16.19 -6.35 -11.98
CA GLY A 230 -15.70 -5.70 -10.75
C GLY A 230 -16.31 -4.32 -10.54
N GLY A 231 -16.34 -3.47 -11.57
CA GLY A 231 -16.94 -2.14 -11.48
C GLY A 231 -18.44 -2.16 -11.18
N ARG A 232 -19.18 -3.16 -11.74
CA ARG A 232 -20.58 -3.36 -11.38
C ARG A 232 -20.75 -3.82 -9.94
N TRP A 233 -19.87 -4.74 -9.47
CA TRP A 233 -19.87 -5.18 -8.09
C TRP A 233 -19.59 -4.00 -7.15
N GLU A 234 -18.54 -3.24 -7.41
CA GLU A 234 -18.15 -2.09 -6.61
C GLU A 234 -19.25 -1.04 -6.51
N ARG A 235 -19.87 -0.68 -7.64
CA ARG A 235 -21.01 0.25 -7.65
C ARG A 235 -22.17 -0.30 -6.85
N ASN A 236 -22.55 -1.56 -7.03
CA ASN A 236 -23.67 -2.17 -6.30
C ASN A 236 -23.44 -2.22 -4.79
N TRP A 237 -22.19 -2.42 -4.37
CA TRP A 237 -21.83 -2.43 -2.97
C TRP A 237 -21.77 -1.01 -2.37
N LEU A 238 -21.22 -0.04 -3.11
CA LEU A 238 -21.06 1.33 -2.64
C LEU A 238 -22.31 2.19 -2.73
N GLU A 239 -23.16 2.03 -3.77
CA GLU A 239 -24.30 2.91 -3.97
C GLU A 239 -25.26 2.97 -2.77
N PRO A 240 -25.60 1.88 -2.07
CA PRO A 240 -26.36 1.96 -0.82
C PRO A 240 -25.58 2.63 0.31
N LEU A 241 -24.27 2.43 0.43
CA LEU A 241 -23.42 3.06 1.44
C LEU A 241 -23.35 4.58 1.25
N LEU A 242 -23.31 5.04 -0.01
CA LEU A 242 -23.34 6.48 -0.34
C LEU A 242 -24.68 7.15 -0.02
N LYS A 243 -25.69 6.39 0.38
CA LYS A 243 -27.00 6.86 0.84
C LYS A 243 -27.20 6.68 2.35
N ASP A 244 -26.27 6.00 3.01
CA ASP A 244 -26.31 5.75 4.45
C ASP A 244 -25.70 6.93 5.20
N ASP A 245 -26.50 7.62 6.03
CA ASP A 245 -26.07 8.83 6.75
C ASP A 245 -24.93 8.55 7.74
N TYR A 246 -24.88 7.37 8.36
CA TYR A 246 -23.81 7.01 9.28
C TYR A 246 -22.49 6.75 8.54
N PHE A 247 -22.56 6.01 7.42
CA PHE A 247 -21.38 5.77 6.59
C PHE A 247 -20.84 7.06 6.01
N MET A 248 -21.72 7.91 5.46
CA MET A 248 -21.34 9.16 4.81
C MET A 248 -20.85 10.25 5.77
N ASN A 249 -21.15 10.14 7.07
CA ASN A 249 -20.82 11.20 8.03
C ASN A 249 -19.32 11.43 8.11
N ASP A 250 -18.83 12.45 7.40
CA ASP A 250 -17.43 12.90 7.37
C ASP A 250 -16.43 11.76 6.98
N THR A 251 -16.87 10.88 6.08
CA THR A 251 -16.08 9.76 5.57
C THR A 251 -15.49 10.10 4.20
N LEU A 252 -14.18 9.90 4.04
CA LEU A 252 -13.48 9.90 2.77
C LEU A 252 -13.19 8.45 2.36
N VAL A 253 -13.54 8.08 1.14
CA VAL A 253 -13.25 6.78 0.55
C VAL A 253 -12.35 6.97 -0.66
N LEU A 254 -11.25 6.25 -0.73
CA LEU A 254 -10.43 6.09 -1.92
C LEU A 254 -10.85 4.80 -2.62
N LEU A 255 -11.31 4.91 -3.87
CA LEU A 255 -11.44 3.80 -4.79
C LEU A 255 -10.20 3.79 -5.65
N THR A 256 -9.53 2.64 -5.78
CA THR A 256 -8.28 2.53 -6.55
C THR A 256 -8.02 1.11 -7.01
N PHE A 257 -6.96 0.92 -7.76
CA PHE A 257 -6.42 -0.36 -8.18
C PHE A 257 -5.03 -0.53 -7.57
N ASP A 258 -4.56 -1.76 -7.44
CA ASP A 258 -3.21 -2.04 -6.98
C ASP A 258 -2.16 -1.66 -8.02
N GLU A 259 -2.39 -2.03 -9.29
CA GLU A 259 -1.52 -1.79 -10.44
C GLU A 259 -2.31 -1.80 -11.76
N ASN A 260 -1.67 -1.44 -12.89
CA ASN A 260 -2.28 -1.62 -14.20
C ASN A 260 -2.10 -3.06 -14.72
N GLU A 261 -2.92 -3.48 -15.69
CA GLU A 261 -2.87 -4.83 -16.26
C GLU A 261 -1.68 -5.03 -17.20
N THR A 262 -1.36 -4.02 -18.00
CA THR A 262 -0.37 -4.14 -19.08
C THR A 262 1.01 -3.72 -18.62
N TYR A 263 1.91 -4.66 -18.34
CA TYR A 263 3.28 -4.42 -17.86
C TYR A 263 4.18 -3.60 -18.81
N GLY A 264 3.81 -3.51 -20.08
CA GLY A 264 4.57 -2.76 -21.09
C GLY A 264 4.23 -1.28 -21.19
N VAL A 265 3.32 -0.77 -20.36
CA VAL A 265 2.89 0.62 -20.34
C VAL A 265 3.11 1.23 -18.94
N GLU A 266 2.88 2.52 -18.82
CA GLU A 266 2.97 3.26 -17.55
C GLU A 266 2.03 2.67 -16.49
N ASN A 267 2.54 2.45 -15.28
CA ASN A 267 1.77 1.88 -14.18
C ASN A 267 0.85 2.92 -13.51
N LYS A 268 0.09 3.60 -14.34
CA LYS A 268 -0.89 4.59 -13.95
C LYS A 268 -2.25 3.93 -13.77
N ILE A 269 -2.90 4.19 -12.65
CA ILE A 269 -4.15 3.55 -12.25
C ILE A 269 -5.27 4.55 -12.07
N PHE A 270 -6.51 4.10 -12.32
CA PHE A 270 -7.70 4.89 -12.13
C PHE A 270 -8.06 4.95 -10.64
N SER A 271 -8.24 6.16 -10.11
CA SER A 271 -8.59 6.34 -8.70
C SER A 271 -9.57 7.46 -8.50
N VAL A 272 -10.46 7.32 -7.51
CA VAL A 272 -11.49 8.31 -7.18
C VAL A 272 -11.56 8.51 -5.67
N LEU A 273 -11.61 9.77 -5.23
CA LEU A 273 -11.97 10.12 -3.86
C LEU A 273 -13.47 10.39 -3.80
N ILE A 274 -14.19 9.64 -2.96
CA ILE A 274 -15.66 9.70 -2.84
C ILE A 274 -16.06 9.77 -1.36
N GLY A 275 -17.31 10.03 -1.07
CA GLY A 275 -17.86 10.00 0.29
C GLY A 275 -18.32 11.35 0.80
N GLY A 276 -18.77 11.39 2.05
CA GLY A 276 -19.38 12.58 2.63
C GLY A 276 -18.40 13.70 2.96
N ALA A 277 -17.10 13.38 3.07
CA ALA A 277 -16.04 14.38 3.24
C ALA A 277 -15.71 15.14 1.93
N VAL A 278 -16.16 14.63 0.77
CA VAL A 278 -15.97 15.31 -0.51
C VAL A 278 -17.02 16.40 -0.66
N PRO A 279 -16.63 17.69 -0.75
CA PRO A 279 -17.55 18.79 -0.98
C PRO A 279 -18.37 18.58 -2.25
N LYS A 280 -19.65 18.96 -2.21
CA LYS A 280 -20.57 18.72 -3.34
C LYS A 280 -20.09 19.40 -4.61
N GLU A 281 -19.50 20.59 -4.50
CA GLU A 281 -18.95 21.38 -5.61
C GLU A 281 -17.71 20.77 -6.27
N LEU A 282 -17.06 19.81 -5.62
CA LEU A 282 -15.91 19.10 -6.17
C LEU A 282 -16.28 17.73 -6.79
N ARG A 283 -17.52 17.31 -6.67
CA ARG A 283 -17.97 16.04 -7.29
C ARG A 283 -18.00 16.17 -8.81
N GLY A 284 -17.52 15.13 -9.48
CA GLY A 284 -17.34 15.11 -10.93
C GLY A 284 -16.16 15.95 -11.42
N THR A 285 -15.29 16.45 -10.52
CA THR A 285 -14.06 17.14 -10.90
C THR A 285 -12.86 16.20 -10.98
N THR A 286 -11.74 16.75 -11.47
CA THR A 286 -10.47 16.03 -11.61
C THR A 286 -9.37 16.75 -10.85
N ASP A 287 -8.60 16.00 -10.08
CA ASP A 287 -7.35 16.41 -9.45
C ASP A 287 -6.19 15.79 -10.23
N ALA A 288 -5.31 16.62 -10.77
CA ALA A 288 -4.17 16.24 -11.59
C ALA A 288 -2.83 16.18 -10.82
N THR A 289 -2.88 16.33 -9.50
CA THR A 289 -1.70 16.18 -8.64
C THR A 289 -1.16 14.77 -8.72
N PHE A 290 0.17 14.63 -8.74
CA PHE A 290 0.82 13.32 -8.69
C PHE A 290 0.59 12.65 -7.34
N TYR A 291 0.13 11.41 -7.37
CA TYR A 291 -0.03 10.55 -6.20
C TYR A 291 0.50 9.15 -6.48
N ASN A 292 0.78 8.42 -5.43
CA ASN A 292 1.09 6.99 -5.43
C ASN A 292 0.55 6.33 -4.16
N HIS A 293 0.78 5.03 -3.99
CA HIS A 293 0.29 4.30 -2.82
C HIS A 293 0.79 4.85 -1.47
N TYR A 294 1.95 5.53 -1.44
CA TYR A 294 2.45 6.19 -0.23
C TYR A 294 1.65 7.44 0.15
N SER A 295 0.93 8.02 -0.81
CA SER A 295 0.07 9.20 -0.61
C SER A 295 -1.08 8.93 0.35
N THR A 296 -1.53 7.67 0.48
CA THR A 296 -2.56 7.27 1.43
C THR A 296 -2.10 7.47 2.87
N ILE A 297 -0.89 6.96 3.21
CA ILE A 297 -0.30 7.13 4.55
C ILE A 297 -0.03 8.60 4.83
N ALA A 298 0.57 9.32 3.87
CA ALA A 298 0.87 10.74 4.02
C ALA A 298 -0.41 11.57 4.27
N SER A 299 -1.49 11.30 3.53
CA SER A 299 -2.78 11.99 3.69
C SER A 299 -3.42 11.72 5.05
N VAL A 300 -3.40 10.47 5.50
CA VAL A 300 -3.88 10.06 6.81
C VAL A 300 -3.08 10.75 7.93
N SER A 301 -1.75 10.79 7.79
CA SER A 301 -0.86 11.45 8.75
C SER A 301 -1.12 12.96 8.82
N GLN A 302 -1.32 13.62 7.68
CA GLN A 302 -1.66 15.05 7.66
C GLN A 302 -3.03 15.31 8.29
N ASN A 303 -4.04 14.52 7.93
CA ASN A 303 -5.41 14.70 8.41
C ASN A 303 -5.50 14.65 9.94
N TRP A 304 -4.85 13.67 10.56
CA TRP A 304 -4.91 13.48 12.01
C TRP A 304 -3.68 14.02 12.75
N GLY A 305 -2.73 14.63 12.05
CA GLY A 305 -1.50 15.16 12.65
C GLY A 305 -0.65 14.06 13.30
N LEU A 306 -0.52 12.92 12.61
CA LEU A 306 0.31 11.79 13.00
C LEU A 306 1.76 12.00 12.55
N PRO A 307 2.72 11.27 13.14
CA PRO A 307 4.06 11.18 12.57
C PRO A 307 4.08 10.37 11.26
N SER A 308 5.23 10.30 10.61
CA SER A 308 5.54 9.47 9.44
C SER A 308 6.20 8.16 9.86
N LEU A 309 6.20 7.16 8.97
CA LEU A 309 7.04 5.95 9.10
C LEU A 309 8.52 6.23 8.75
N GLY A 310 8.79 7.40 8.17
CA GLY A 310 10.14 7.79 7.77
C GLY A 310 10.61 7.11 6.47
N ARG A 311 9.70 6.58 5.68
CA ARG A 311 9.92 5.96 4.38
C ARG A 311 9.37 6.87 3.28
N TRP A 312 8.89 6.35 2.16
CA TRP A 312 8.33 7.16 1.08
C TRP A 312 7.12 8.00 1.49
N ASP A 313 6.41 7.60 2.53
CA ASP A 313 5.34 8.39 3.16
C ASP A 313 5.82 9.75 3.73
N CYS A 314 7.12 9.91 3.98
CA CYS A 314 7.70 11.16 4.49
C CYS A 314 7.59 12.32 3.49
N SER A 315 7.74 12.03 2.19
CA SER A 315 7.75 13.03 1.12
C SER A 315 6.62 12.88 0.11
N ALA A 316 5.79 11.85 0.23
CA ALA A 316 4.67 11.63 -0.68
C ALA A 316 3.72 12.83 -0.69
N ASN A 317 3.18 13.13 -1.87
CA ASN A 317 2.11 14.10 -1.99
C ASN A 317 0.86 13.64 -1.22
N VAL A 318 0.16 14.60 -0.68
CA VAL A 318 -1.07 14.44 0.11
C VAL A 318 -2.25 14.78 -0.77
N PHE A 319 -3.34 14.04 -0.69
CA PHE A 319 -4.55 14.36 -1.47
C PHE A 319 -4.90 15.85 -1.34
N GLU A 320 -5.12 16.54 -2.45
CA GLU A 320 -5.29 17.98 -2.49
C GLU A 320 -6.43 18.46 -1.58
N LEU A 321 -7.48 17.63 -1.46
CA LEU A 321 -8.55 17.83 -0.49
C LEU A 321 -8.04 17.96 0.95
N VAL A 322 -7.04 17.16 1.32
CA VAL A 322 -6.39 17.17 2.64
C VAL A 322 -5.34 18.26 2.73
N ALA A 323 -4.55 18.44 1.67
CA ALA A 323 -3.51 19.47 1.60
C ALA A 323 -4.09 20.86 1.83
N ASN A 324 -5.23 21.16 1.18
CA ASN A 324 -5.97 22.43 1.34
C ASN A 324 -6.45 22.69 2.77
N LYS A 325 -6.78 21.64 3.53
CA LYS A 325 -7.23 21.75 4.93
C LYS A 325 -6.07 21.83 5.93
N THR A 326 -4.94 21.22 5.59
CA THR A 326 -3.79 21.10 6.50
C THR A 326 -2.71 22.14 6.24
N GLY A 327 -2.76 22.82 5.09
CA GLY A 327 -1.72 23.74 4.63
C GLY A 327 -0.48 23.04 4.07
N TYR A 328 -0.54 21.71 3.85
CA TYR A 328 0.52 20.96 3.19
C TYR A 328 0.75 21.47 1.78
N LYS A 329 1.99 21.41 1.30
CA LYS A 329 2.34 21.84 -0.04
C LYS A 329 2.84 20.64 -0.83
N ASN A 330 2.01 20.19 -1.75
CA ASN A 330 2.37 19.15 -2.69
C ASN A 330 3.52 19.62 -3.59
N ALA A 331 4.46 18.72 -3.84
CA ALA A 331 5.53 18.93 -4.79
C ALA A 331 5.03 18.66 -6.21
N ALA A 332 5.48 19.48 -7.15
CA ALA A 332 5.27 19.20 -8.56
C ALA A 332 6.20 18.05 -8.99
N VAL A 333 5.65 17.11 -9.76
CA VAL A 333 6.39 16.03 -10.40
C VAL A 333 6.28 16.23 -11.91
N ASP A 334 7.40 16.22 -12.63
CA ASP A 334 7.39 16.28 -14.09
C ASP A 334 6.99 14.91 -14.67
N LEU A 335 5.75 14.81 -15.08
CA LEU A 335 5.18 13.59 -15.67
C LEU A 335 5.53 13.41 -17.16
N ASN A 336 6.16 14.40 -17.78
CA ASN A 336 6.64 14.28 -19.17
C ASN A 336 8.01 13.64 -19.25
N ASP A 337 8.69 13.48 -18.14
CA ASP A 337 9.96 12.79 -18.12
C ASP A 337 9.71 11.29 -18.36
N GLU A 338 10.40 10.76 -19.36
CA GLU A 338 10.41 9.36 -19.75
C GLU A 338 10.84 8.39 -18.62
N ALA A 339 11.20 8.90 -17.46
CA ALA A 339 11.65 8.14 -16.31
C ALA A 339 10.51 7.57 -15.46
N ILE A 340 9.26 8.03 -15.64
CA ILE A 340 8.13 7.60 -14.81
C ILE A 340 7.56 6.29 -15.36
N PHE A 341 8.19 5.18 -15.00
CA PHE A 341 7.80 3.86 -15.44
C PHE A 341 8.01 2.83 -14.32
N TYR A 342 6.95 2.54 -13.59
CA TYR A 342 6.98 1.69 -12.40
C TYR A 342 6.70 0.22 -12.72
N ASN A 343 7.61 -0.45 -13.44
CA ASN A 343 7.40 -1.86 -13.79
C ASN A 343 8.36 -2.83 -13.10
N ALA A 344 9.25 -2.34 -12.27
CA ALA A 344 10.19 -3.20 -11.56
C ALA A 344 10.49 -2.66 -10.17
N SER A 345 10.57 -3.55 -9.21
CA SER A 345 11.04 -3.23 -7.88
C SER A 345 12.57 -3.10 -7.83
N TYR A 346 13.06 -2.54 -6.75
CA TYR A 346 14.48 -2.33 -6.50
C TYR A 346 15.11 -3.54 -5.74
N PRO A 347 16.45 -3.69 -5.72
CA PRO A 347 17.11 -4.71 -4.93
C PRO A 347 16.85 -4.50 -3.43
N GLY A 348 16.33 -5.52 -2.74
CA GLY A 348 15.95 -5.37 -1.34
C GLY A 348 15.78 -6.70 -0.61
N PRO A 349 15.44 -6.65 0.67
CA PRO A 349 15.33 -7.85 1.50
C PRO A 349 14.13 -8.74 1.16
N LEU A 350 13.17 -8.25 0.39
CA LEU A 350 12.02 -9.03 -0.09
C LEU A 350 12.07 -9.32 -1.60
N SER A 351 13.16 -8.94 -2.29
CA SER A 351 13.32 -9.27 -3.71
C SER A 351 13.71 -10.74 -3.88
N MET A 352 12.96 -11.47 -4.69
CA MET A 352 13.32 -12.82 -5.13
C MET A 352 14.36 -12.81 -6.25
N LYS A 353 14.38 -11.76 -7.07
CA LYS A 353 15.29 -11.63 -8.23
C LYS A 353 16.59 -10.92 -7.90
N LYS A 354 16.57 -9.96 -6.95
CA LYS A 354 17.70 -9.09 -6.61
C LYS A 354 17.85 -8.97 -5.09
N TYR A 355 17.93 -10.09 -4.40
CA TYR A 355 17.97 -10.16 -2.93
C TYR A 355 19.18 -9.40 -2.35
N ILE A 356 18.91 -8.49 -1.41
CA ILE A 356 19.89 -7.84 -0.55
C ILE A 356 19.40 -7.97 0.89
N PRO A 357 20.17 -8.62 1.81
CA PRO A 357 19.69 -8.91 3.15
C PRO A 357 19.52 -7.68 4.06
N THR A 358 19.98 -6.51 3.61
CA THR A 358 19.97 -5.28 4.41
C THR A 358 18.64 -4.57 4.26
N TRP A 359 17.94 -4.37 5.36
CA TRP A 359 16.72 -3.57 5.40
C TRP A 359 17.04 -2.08 5.19
N PRO A 360 16.24 -1.38 4.38
CA PRO A 360 16.40 0.05 4.22
C PRO A 360 16.18 0.78 5.55
N VAL A 361 17.05 1.72 5.87
CA VAL A 361 16.99 2.49 7.12
C VAL A 361 16.13 3.73 6.91
N PRO A 362 14.98 3.86 7.62
CA PRO A 362 14.13 5.03 7.54
C PRO A 362 14.87 6.33 7.85
N THR A 363 14.37 7.45 7.33
CA THR A 363 14.88 8.77 7.76
C THR A 363 14.41 9.08 9.18
N ASN A 364 15.17 9.93 9.89
CA ASN A 364 14.76 10.50 11.16
C ASN A 364 14.41 12.00 11.04
N SER A 365 14.09 12.45 9.83
CA SER A 365 13.85 13.85 9.53
C SER A 365 12.67 14.43 10.33
N SER A 366 12.91 15.54 11.01
CA SER A 366 11.86 16.32 11.67
C SER A 366 10.90 17.01 10.68
N LYS A 367 11.22 17.01 9.38
CA LYS A 367 10.39 17.61 8.33
C LYS A 367 9.27 16.68 7.87
N CYS A 368 9.39 15.36 8.08
CA CYS A 368 8.36 14.41 7.73
C CYS A 368 7.01 14.79 8.35
N ALA A 369 5.93 14.38 7.70
CA ALA A 369 4.57 14.63 8.14
C ALA A 369 4.33 16.11 8.53
N ASN A 370 4.83 17.02 7.70
CA ASN A 370 4.69 18.48 7.89
C ASN A 370 5.21 18.96 9.26
N GLY A 371 6.36 18.44 9.68
CA GLY A 371 7.00 18.83 10.93
C GLY A 371 6.57 18.03 12.17
N LYS A 372 5.76 16.98 12.01
CA LYS A 372 5.47 16.03 13.09
C LYS A 372 6.61 15.03 13.30
N GLY A 373 7.51 14.92 12.32
CA GLY A 373 8.65 14.01 12.36
C GLY A 373 8.27 12.57 12.10
N VAL A 374 9.15 11.68 12.51
CA VAL A 374 9.01 10.23 12.34
C VAL A 374 8.55 9.58 13.65
N LEU A 375 7.80 8.49 13.56
CA LEU A 375 7.32 7.72 14.71
C LEU A 375 8.49 7.37 15.63
N LYS A 376 8.32 7.68 16.93
CA LYS A 376 9.40 7.53 17.91
C LYS A 376 9.99 6.11 17.95
N SER A 377 9.16 5.08 17.89
CA SER A 377 9.64 3.69 17.88
C SER A 377 10.50 3.36 16.64
N VAL A 378 10.20 3.97 15.48
CA VAL A 378 11.04 3.88 14.29
C VAL A 378 12.38 4.58 14.51
N VAL A 379 12.36 5.81 15.01
CA VAL A 379 13.60 6.57 15.31
C VAL A 379 14.48 5.82 16.31
N ASP A 380 13.88 5.24 17.35
CA ASP A 380 14.61 4.47 18.37
C ASP A 380 15.25 3.18 17.80
N SER A 381 14.58 2.50 16.86
CA SER A 381 15.07 1.26 16.25
C SER A 381 16.25 1.49 15.29
N ILE A 382 16.34 2.67 14.67
CA ILE A 382 17.41 3.03 13.74
C ILE A 382 18.54 3.86 14.36
N LYS A 383 18.56 4.00 15.68
CA LYS A 383 19.52 4.86 16.37
C LYS A 383 20.96 4.45 16.05
N GLY A 384 21.73 5.44 15.57
CA GLY A 384 23.14 5.25 15.17
C GLY A 384 23.32 4.70 13.76
N GLN A 385 22.26 4.46 13.01
CA GLN A 385 22.30 4.07 11.61
C GLN A 385 22.15 5.31 10.71
N ALA A 386 22.80 5.29 9.54
CA ALA A 386 22.61 6.31 8.52
C ALA A 386 21.36 5.98 7.70
N PRO A 387 20.46 6.96 7.44
CA PRO A 387 19.32 6.75 6.56
C PRO A 387 19.74 6.28 5.17
N THR A 388 19.05 5.29 4.63
CA THR A 388 19.27 4.79 3.27
C THR A 388 18.63 5.70 2.23
N TYR A 389 17.56 6.40 2.62
CA TYR A 389 16.74 7.21 1.70
C TYR A 389 16.99 8.71 1.89
N ASN A 390 17.04 9.43 0.76
CA ASN A 390 16.94 10.87 0.73
C ASN A 390 15.56 11.27 0.16
N TYR A 391 14.62 11.54 1.03
CA TYR A 391 13.21 11.81 0.68
C TYR A 391 13.00 13.26 0.24
N SER A 392 13.69 13.70 -0.78
CA SER A 392 13.54 15.06 -1.34
C SER A 392 12.44 15.17 -2.40
N SER A 393 11.96 14.03 -2.92
CA SER A 393 10.95 13.95 -3.96
C SER A 393 9.81 13.02 -3.53
N PRO A 394 8.54 13.31 -3.90
CA PRO A 394 7.43 12.37 -3.74
C PRO A 394 7.52 11.19 -4.72
N TYR A 395 8.43 11.25 -5.67
CA TYR A 395 8.66 10.25 -6.70
C TYR A 395 9.86 9.38 -6.32
N PRO A 396 9.67 8.10 -5.96
CA PRO A 396 10.73 7.23 -5.45
C PRO A 396 11.91 7.03 -6.41
N TYR A 397 11.66 7.12 -7.71
CA TYR A 397 12.64 6.86 -8.76
C TYR A 397 13.31 8.13 -9.32
N ASP A 398 12.99 9.30 -8.77
CA ASP A 398 13.68 10.54 -9.09
C ASP A 398 15.14 10.42 -8.62
N PRO A 399 16.16 10.67 -9.48
CA PRO A 399 17.55 10.71 -9.07
C PRO A 399 17.83 11.64 -7.88
N ALA A 400 17.02 12.69 -7.73
CA ALA A 400 17.09 13.59 -6.57
C ALA A 400 16.60 12.94 -5.27
N SER A 401 15.87 11.81 -5.32
CA SER A 401 15.40 11.10 -4.14
C SER A 401 16.54 10.46 -3.33
N GLY A 402 17.73 10.30 -3.96
CA GLY A 402 18.90 9.71 -3.34
C GLY A 402 18.84 8.20 -3.17
N VAL A 403 17.77 7.56 -3.61
CA VAL A 403 17.68 6.10 -3.68
C VAL A 403 18.17 5.66 -5.04
N ASP A 404 19.19 4.82 -5.04
CA ASP A 404 19.67 4.15 -6.26
C ASP A 404 18.70 3.03 -6.64
N VAL A 405 17.52 3.42 -7.05
CA VAL A 405 16.56 2.48 -7.62
C VAL A 405 17.03 2.21 -9.04
N PRO A 406 17.22 0.96 -9.43
CA PRO A 406 17.61 0.64 -10.79
C PRO A 406 16.53 1.21 -11.72
N HIS A 407 16.90 2.25 -12.46
CA HIS A 407 16.09 2.72 -13.57
C HIS A 407 16.00 1.57 -14.57
N ASN A 408 14.96 0.80 -14.50
CA ASN A 408 14.71 -0.21 -15.52
C ASN A 408 14.24 0.52 -16.76
N THR A 409 15.23 1.05 -17.46
CA THR A 409 15.11 1.78 -18.71
C THR A 409 14.85 0.87 -19.89
N THR A 410 14.06 -0.15 -19.73
CA THR A 410 13.39 -0.73 -20.90
C THR A 410 12.29 0.25 -21.32
N LYS A 411 12.73 1.45 -21.72
CA LYS A 411 11.92 2.42 -22.42
C LYS A 411 11.34 1.74 -23.63
N ALA A 412 10.04 1.74 -23.78
CA ALA A 412 9.49 1.69 -25.11
C ALA A 412 10.09 2.89 -25.89
N PRO A 413 10.75 2.67 -27.02
CA PRO A 413 11.37 3.76 -27.76
C PRO A 413 10.32 4.83 -28.06
N PRO A 414 10.65 6.13 -27.96
CA PRO A 414 9.72 7.21 -28.24
C PRO A 414 9.07 6.97 -29.62
N GLY A 415 7.75 6.91 -29.65
CA GLY A 415 6.98 6.89 -30.92
C GLY A 415 6.54 5.53 -31.45
N LYS A 416 6.84 4.40 -30.80
CA LYS A 416 6.19 3.12 -31.13
C LYS A 416 5.29 2.69 -29.97
N ARG A 417 4.00 2.98 -30.08
CA ARG A 417 3.01 2.19 -29.36
C ARG A 417 3.24 0.74 -29.77
N ALA A 418 3.60 -0.12 -28.82
CA ALA A 418 3.70 -1.55 -29.07
C ALA A 418 2.35 -2.01 -29.62
N GLY A 419 2.33 -2.38 -30.88
CA GLY A 419 1.19 -3.01 -31.48
C GLY A 419 1.08 -4.42 -30.90
N LEU A 420 -0.13 -4.93 -30.79
CA LEU A 420 -0.45 -6.28 -30.31
C LEU A 420 0.45 -7.41 -30.90
N VAL A 421 1.14 -7.13 -32.00
CA VAL A 421 2.01 -8.06 -32.72
C VAL A 421 3.38 -8.24 -32.04
N ASP A 422 3.89 -7.24 -31.34
CA ASP A 422 5.20 -7.35 -30.68
C ASP A 422 5.11 -8.11 -29.34
N PHE A 423 3.94 -8.15 -28.73
CA PHE A 423 3.67 -8.92 -27.52
C PHE A 423 3.80 -10.43 -27.74
N PHE A 424 3.34 -10.94 -28.88
CA PHE A 424 3.42 -12.36 -29.19
C PHE A 424 4.83 -12.84 -29.58
N ARG A 425 5.72 -11.96 -29.97
CA ARG A 425 7.10 -12.34 -30.35
C ARG A 425 8.00 -12.60 -29.15
N ALA A 426 7.74 -11.93 -28.03
CA ALA A 426 8.51 -12.11 -26.79
C ALA A 426 8.18 -13.41 -26.04
N PHE A 427 7.11 -14.12 -26.40
CA PHE A 427 6.72 -15.39 -25.81
C PHE A 427 7.22 -16.63 -26.58
N PHE A 428 7.84 -16.44 -27.77
CA PHE A 428 8.29 -17.53 -28.63
C PHE A 428 9.80 -17.48 -29.00
N GLU A 429 10.57 -16.59 -28.40
CA GLU A 429 12.03 -16.58 -28.35
C GLU A 429 12.52 -16.78 -26.89
#